data_72b7eff97fccfbbde796080f323c96be
#
_entry.id   72b7eff97fccfbbde796080f323c96be
#
_cell.length_a   1.000
_cell.length_b   1.000
_cell.length_c   1.000
_cell.angle_alpha   90.00
_cell.angle_beta   90.00
_cell.angle_gamma   90.00
#
_symmetry.space_group_name_H-M   'P 1'
#
loop_
_entity.id
_entity.type
_entity.pdbx_description
1 polymer ?
#
loop_
_entity_poly.entity_id
_entity_poly.type
_entity_poly.pdbx_seq_one_letter_code
_entity_poly.pdbx_strand_id
1 'polypeptide(L)'
;MLETKNLKFKYDDDSELSFPNINTSKENLLILGASGVGKTSFLHLLSGLLKPLEGEIDLIGTPISKLTMSEMDRFRGKNIGIVFQKPHFINSLTVKENLQLAQYISKKIDKTRISSLLESLGIEDKANKKTLNLSQGEKQRVAIALAIVNSPKLILADEPTSSLDDLNCDKVINLLKNQAAKYKAKLIIITHDYRLKKHFKNTLSL
;
A
#
# COMPACT_ATOMS: atom_id res chain seq x y z
N MET A 1 -11.26 -12.44 -0.91
CA MET A 1 -10.03 -11.87 -0.35
C MET A 1 -10.10 -10.34 -0.29
N LEU A 2 -10.63 -9.70 -1.30
CA LEU A 2 -11.15 -8.32 -1.24
C LEU A 2 -12.52 -8.33 -1.88
N GLU A 3 -13.53 -7.90 -1.14
CA GLU A 3 -14.89 -7.68 -1.63
C GLU A 3 -15.36 -6.30 -1.20
N THR A 4 -15.98 -5.55 -2.12
CA THR A 4 -16.64 -4.29 -1.83
C THR A 4 -18.05 -4.31 -2.39
N LYS A 5 -19.03 -3.79 -1.64
CA LYS A 5 -20.43 -3.74 -2.04
C LYS A 5 -21.01 -2.36 -1.79
N ASN A 6 -21.55 -1.74 -2.83
CA ASN A 6 -22.31 -0.47 -2.80
C ASN A 6 -21.59 0.62 -2.01
N LEU A 7 -20.27 0.73 -2.23
CA LEU A 7 -19.41 1.57 -1.43
C LEU A 7 -19.57 3.04 -1.84
N LYS A 8 -19.95 3.87 -0.86
CA LYS A 8 -20.10 5.31 -1.01
C LYS A 8 -19.28 6.06 0.03
N PHE A 9 -18.79 7.21 -0.34
CA PHE A 9 -18.03 8.08 0.53
C PHE A 9 -18.24 9.56 0.17
N LYS A 10 -18.17 10.43 1.16
CA LYS A 10 -18.28 11.87 1.00
C LYS A 10 -17.34 12.56 1.98
N TYR A 11 -16.60 13.55 1.52
CA TYR A 11 -15.97 14.52 2.39
C TYR A 11 -17.01 15.63 2.68
N ASP A 12 -17.12 16.04 3.92
CA ASP A 12 -18.04 17.08 4.41
C ASP A 12 -19.06 17.62 3.35
N ASP A 13 -18.77 18.76 2.72
CA ASP A 13 -19.65 19.40 1.74
C ASP A 13 -19.38 19.03 0.27
N ASP A 14 -18.48 18.06 0.01
CA ASP A 14 -18.15 17.63 -1.35
C ASP A 14 -19.24 16.75 -1.99
N SER A 15 -19.09 16.48 -3.28
CA SER A 15 -19.92 15.51 -3.99
C SER A 15 -19.71 14.07 -3.49
N GLU A 16 -20.77 13.28 -3.48
CA GLU A 16 -20.71 11.87 -3.12
C GLU A 16 -19.92 11.08 -4.15
N LEU A 17 -18.94 10.30 -3.67
CA LEU A 17 -18.17 9.35 -4.45
C LEU A 17 -18.79 7.96 -4.33
N SER A 18 -19.07 7.32 -5.47
CA SER A 18 -19.50 5.93 -5.54
C SER A 18 -18.42 5.07 -6.17
N PHE A 19 -18.14 3.92 -5.58
CA PHE A 19 -17.09 3.02 -6.04
C PHE A 19 -17.64 1.71 -6.56
N PRO A 20 -16.99 1.06 -7.54
CA PRO A 20 -17.44 -0.18 -8.12
C PRO A 20 -17.40 -1.32 -7.11
N ASN A 21 -18.30 -2.28 -7.27
CA ASN A 21 -18.24 -3.54 -6.56
C ASN A 21 -17.05 -4.35 -7.04
N ILE A 22 -16.18 -4.74 -6.12
CA ILE A 22 -15.02 -5.58 -6.40
C ILE A 22 -15.22 -6.91 -5.71
N ASN A 23 -14.97 -7.98 -6.43
CA ASN A 23 -14.82 -9.31 -5.85
C ASN A 23 -13.59 -9.95 -6.48
N THR A 24 -12.51 -10.04 -5.72
CA THR A 24 -11.26 -10.59 -6.23
C THR A 24 -10.59 -11.48 -5.20
N SER A 25 -10.19 -12.68 -5.62
CA SER A 25 -9.63 -13.69 -4.73
C SER A 25 -8.13 -13.44 -4.45
N LYS A 26 -7.24 -13.98 -5.26
CA LYS A 26 -5.80 -13.96 -4.98
C LYS A 26 -4.96 -13.17 -5.99
N GLU A 27 -5.52 -12.80 -7.12
CA GLU A 27 -4.77 -12.13 -8.18
C GLU A 27 -4.51 -10.65 -7.88
N ASN A 28 -3.38 -10.16 -8.34
CA ASN A 28 -3.07 -8.73 -8.25
C ASN A 28 -4.04 -7.92 -9.10
N LEU A 29 -4.36 -6.71 -8.64
CA LEU A 29 -5.34 -5.84 -9.28
C LEU A 29 -4.72 -4.47 -9.57
N LEU A 30 -4.92 -3.97 -10.77
CA LEU A 30 -4.64 -2.60 -11.15
C LEU A 30 -5.94 -1.81 -11.24
N ILE A 31 -6.02 -0.69 -10.54
CA ILE A 31 -7.15 0.23 -10.59
C ILE A 31 -6.68 1.50 -11.28
N LEU A 32 -7.29 1.79 -12.43
CA LEU A 32 -6.98 2.95 -13.25
C LEU A 32 -8.07 4.01 -13.12
N GLY A 33 -7.69 5.26 -13.14
CA GLY A 33 -8.64 6.36 -13.16
C GLY A 33 -7.96 7.71 -13.38
N ALA A 34 -8.69 8.69 -13.91
CA ALA A 34 -8.18 10.04 -14.08
C ALA A 34 -7.82 10.70 -12.74
N SER A 35 -7.09 11.80 -12.77
CA SER A 35 -6.84 12.58 -11.56
C SER A 35 -8.16 13.14 -11.01
N GLY A 36 -8.35 13.11 -9.70
CA GLY A 36 -9.54 13.65 -9.04
C GLY A 36 -10.75 12.72 -8.93
N VAL A 37 -10.77 11.53 -9.55
CA VAL A 37 -11.91 10.59 -9.48
C VAL A 37 -12.07 9.85 -8.14
N GLY A 38 -11.31 10.20 -7.12
CA GLY A 38 -11.41 9.56 -5.80
C GLY A 38 -10.49 8.36 -5.58
N LYS A 39 -9.45 8.15 -6.42
CA LYS A 39 -8.51 7.01 -6.30
C LYS A 39 -7.89 6.87 -4.91
N THR A 40 -7.31 7.95 -4.38
CA THR A 40 -6.71 7.96 -3.04
C THR A 40 -7.76 7.73 -1.95
N SER A 41 -8.96 8.31 -2.10
CA SER A 41 -10.07 8.07 -1.17
C SER A 41 -10.47 6.59 -1.17
N PHE A 42 -10.52 5.97 -2.34
CA PHE A 42 -10.81 4.53 -2.45
C PHE A 42 -9.73 3.68 -1.77
N LEU A 43 -8.45 3.99 -1.98
CA LEU A 43 -7.35 3.30 -1.28
C LEU A 43 -7.47 3.49 0.24
N HIS A 44 -7.79 4.68 0.70
CA HIS A 44 -7.97 4.96 2.12
C HIS A 44 -9.16 4.20 2.72
N LEU A 45 -10.25 4.04 1.98
CA LEU A 45 -11.38 3.17 2.38
C LEU A 45 -10.93 1.70 2.46
N LEU A 46 -10.25 1.19 1.44
CA LEU A 46 -9.73 -0.18 1.42
C LEU A 46 -8.71 -0.44 2.53
N SER A 47 -7.98 0.57 2.96
CA SER A 47 -7.03 0.46 4.09
C SER A 47 -7.65 0.71 5.46
N GLY A 48 -8.93 1.10 5.52
CA GLY A 48 -9.63 1.49 6.73
C GLY A 48 -9.08 2.77 7.38
N LEU A 49 -8.40 3.63 6.61
CA LEU A 49 -8.04 4.99 7.02
C LEU A 49 -9.24 5.93 6.97
N LEU A 50 -10.19 5.64 6.06
CA LEU A 50 -11.49 6.29 5.98
C LEU A 50 -12.60 5.26 6.24
N LYS A 51 -13.73 5.71 6.77
CA LYS A 51 -14.94 4.89 6.90
C LYS A 51 -15.88 5.21 5.75
N PRO A 52 -16.51 4.21 5.13
CA PRO A 52 -17.53 4.46 4.12
C PRO A 52 -18.77 5.11 4.75
N LEU A 53 -19.47 5.93 3.97
CA LEU A 53 -20.80 6.45 4.30
C LEU A 53 -21.83 5.31 4.20
N GLU A 54 -21.74 4.53 3.12
CA GLU A 54 -22.58 3.37 2.84
C GLU A 54 -21.74 2.23 2.25
N GLY A 55 -22.26 1.02 2.33
CA GLY A 55 -21.65 -0.17 1.75
C GLY A 55 -20.74 -0.93 2.71
N GLU A 56 -20.18 -2.01 2.21
CA GLU A 56 -19.35 -2.92 3.00
C GLU A 56 -18.03 -3.20 2.31
N ILE A 57 -16.99 -3.39 3.13
CA ILE A 57 -15.66 -3.82 2.70
C ILE A 57 -15.29 -5.07 3.49
N ASP A 58 -15.10 -6.20 2.80
CA ASP A 58 -14.49 -7.40 3.36
C ASP A 58 -13.06 -7.53 2.88
N LEU A 59 -12.13 -7.60 3.81
CA LEU A 59 -10.73 -7.88 3.55
C LEU A 59 -10.32 -9.17 4.26
N ILE A 60 -9.88 -10.13 3.48
CA ILE A 60 -9.30 -11.38 3.99
C ILE A 60 -10.33 -12.17 4.85
N GLY A 61 -11.63 -12.04 4.53
CA GLY A 61 -12.73 -12.63 5.31
C GLY A 61 -13.09 -11.85 6.58
N THR A 62 -12.70 -10.59 6.65
CA THR A 62 -13.02 -9.70 7.78
C THR A 62 -13.78 -8.48 7.27
N PRO A 63 -15.03 -8.24 7.73
CA PRO A 63 -15.81 -7.06 7.37
C PRO A 63 -15.25 -5.83 8.11
N ILE A 64 -14.27 -5.16 7.51
CA ILE A 64 -13.51 -4.09 8.16
C ILE A 64 -14.36 -2.86 8.51
N SER A 65 -15.44 -2.63 7.80
CA SER A 65 -16.40 -1.55 8.09
C SER A 65 -17.11 -1.71 9.45
N LYS A 66 -17.12 -2.93 10.00
CA LYS A 66 -17.74 -3.25 11.31
C LYS A 66 -16.75 -3.19 12.49
N LEU A 67 -15.45 -3.03 12.20
CA LEU A 67 -14.43 -2.97 13.24
C LEU A 67 -14.45 -1.62 13.98
N THR A 68 -14.20 -1.67 15.28
CA THR A 68 -13.86 -0.47 16.06
C THR A 68 -12.52 0.12 15.57
N MET A 69 -12.25 1.37 15.89
CA MET A 69 -10.98 2.02 15.52
C MET A 69 -9.76 1.21 16.00
N SER A 70 -9.76 0.76 17.26
CA SER A 70 -8.65 -0.04 17.82
C SER A 70 -8.48 -1.40 17.13
N GLU A 71 -9.59 -2.05 16.76
CA GLU A 71 -9.54 -3.32 16.02
C GLU A 71 -9.04 -3.11 14.61
N MET A 72 -9.47 -2.02 13.95
CA MET A 72 -9.00 -1.67 12.61
C MET A 72 -7.51 -1.34 12.61
N ASP A 73 -7.00 -0.63 13.58
CA ASP A 73 -5.56 -0.34 13.71
C ASP A 73 -4.73 -1.62 13.87
N ARG A 74 -5.19 -2.55 14.69
CA ARG A 74 -4.54 -3.88 14.84
C ARG A 74 -4.63 -4.70 13.55
N PHE A 75 -5.79 -4.69 12.90
CA PHE A 75 -5.99 -5.40 11.64
C PHE A 75 -5.07 -4.85 10.56
N ARG A 76 -5.02 -3.53 10.40
CA ARG A 76 -4.15 -2.83 9.44
C ARG A 76 -2.68 -3.17 9.69
N GLY A 77 -2.19 -2.98 10.91
CA GLY A 77 -0.80 -3.26 11.27
C GLY A 77 -0.34 -4.69 11.00
N LYS A 78 -1.27 -5.66 11.03
CA LYS A 78 -0.98 -7.08 10.79
C LYS A 78 -1.12 -7.50 9.32
N ASN A 79 -2.06 -6.91 8.60
CA ASN A 79 -2.54 -7.47 7.34
C ASN A 79 -2.36 -6.56 6.13
N ILE A 80 -2.18 -5.25 6.34
CA ILE A 80 -2.14 -4.28 5.24
C ILE A 80 -0.80 -3.55 5.25
N GLY A 81 -0.13 -3.52 4.10
CA GLY A 81 0.99 -2.64 3.82
C GLY A 81 0.55 -1.55 2.85
N ILE A 82 0.92 -0.31 3.11
CA ILE A 82 0.54 0.82 2.26
C ILE A 82 1.80 1.50 1.74
N VAL A 83 1.90 1.62 0.42
CA VAL A 83 2.88 2.46 -0.27
C VAL A 83 2.16 3.72 -0.71
N PHE A 84 2.39 4.81 -0.02
CA PHE A 84 1.80 6.11 -0.34
C PHE A 84 2.53 6.79 -1.49
N GLN A 85 1.83 7.61 -2.26
CA GLN A 85 2.40 8.44 -3.32
C GLN A 85 3.55 9.32 -2.81
N LYS A 86 3.36 9.96 -1.66
CA LYS A 86 4.43 10.65 -0.93
C LYS A 86 4.81 9.81 0.28
N PRO A 87 6.04 9.29 0.38
CA PRO A 87 6.45 8.50 1.53
C PRO A 87 6.37 9.29 2.84
N HIS A 88 5.82 8.65 3.86
CA HIS A 88 5.74 9.22 5.21
C HIS A 88 6.79 8.56 6.10
N PHE A 89 7.85 9.29 6.41
CA PHE A 89 8.92 8.84 7.30
C PHE A 89 8.98 9.71 8.54
N ILE A 90 9.45 9.13 9.64
CA ILE A 90 9.87 9.92 10.78
C ILE A 90 11.30 10.39 10.50
N ASN A 91 11.43 11.64 10.11
CA ASN A 91 12.67 12.22 9.58
C ASN A 91 13.84 12.25 10.60
N SER A 92 13.54 12.26 11.89
CA SER A 92 14.55 12.17 12.96
C SER A 92 15.15 10.77 13.10
N LEU A 93 14.47 9.75 12.60
CA LEU A 93 14.90 8.36 12.65
C LEU A 93 15.68 7.94 11.40
N THR A 94 16.56 6.96 11.56
CA THR A 94 17.22 6.26 10.45
C THR A 94 16.24 5.35 9.72
N VAL A 95 16.63 4.83 8.55
CA VAL A 95 15.85 3.83 7.82
C VAL A 95 15.52 2.63 8.71
N LYS A 96 16.54 2.07 9.37
CA LYS A 96 16.38 0.92 10.27
C LYS A 96 15.43 1.22 11.43
N GLU A 97 15.54 2.38 12.06
CA GLU A 97 14.68 2.78 13.17
C GLU A 97 13.22 2.98 12.74
N ASN A 98 12.97 3.55 11.55
CA ASN A 98 11.61 3.62 10.98
C ASN A 98 10.99 2.23 10.82
N LEU A 99 11.76 1.25 10.31
CA LEU A 99 11.30 -0.13 10.17
C LEU A 99 11.09 -0.82 11.53
N GLN A 100 11.99 -0.60 12.48
CA GLN A 100 11.84 -1.11 13.85
C GLN A 100 10.58 -0.56 14.53
N LEU A 101 10.30 0.72 14.36
CA LEU A 101 9.10 1.34 14.90
C LEU A 101 7.82 0.72 14.30
N ALA A 102 7.79 0.49 12.98
CA ALA A 102 6.66 -0.17 12.33
C ALA A 102 6.44 -1.59 12.88
N GLN A 103 7.50 -2.34 13.14
CA GLN A 103 7.43 -3.64 13.79
C GLN A 103 6.96 -3.54 15.25
N TYR A 104 7.48 -2.57 15.99
CA TYR A 104 7.11 -2.35 17.39
C TYR A 104 5.61 -2.06 17.55
N ILE A 105 5.07 -1.14 16.74
CA ILE A 105 3.65 -0.80 16.74
C ILE A 105 2.77 -2.01 16.41
N SER A 106 3.20 -2.85 15.48
CA SER A 106 2.47 -4.07 15.09
C SER A 106 2.70 -5.25 16.03
N LYS A 107 3.56 -5.10 17.04
CA LYS A 107 3.99 -6.18 17.96
C LYS A 107 4.62 -7.38 17.25
N LYS A 108 5.31 -7.16 16.13
CA LYS A 108 6.00 -8.18 15.32
C LYS A 108 7.49 -7.85 15.20
N ILE A 109 8.21 -7.90 16.31
CA ILE A 109 9.64 -7.56 16.34
C ILE A 109 10.46 -8.71 15.75
N ASP A 110 11.12 -8.46 14.62
CA ASP A 110 12.04 -9.37 13.96
C ASP A 110 13.20 -8.57 13.35
N LYS A 111 14.33 -8.53 14.05
CA LYS A 111 15.52 -7.77 13.62
C LYS A 111 16.18 -8.38 12.37
N THR A 112 16.15 -9.71 12.23
CA THR A 112 16.77 -10.42 11.10
C THR A 112 16.03 -10.12 9.81
N ARG A 113 14.72 -9.97 9.90
CA ARG A 113 13.87 -9.59 8.78
C ARG A 113 14.20 -8.20 8.22
N ILE A 114 14.52 -7.24 9.07
CA ILE A 114 14.86 -5.88 8.61
C ILE A 114 16.11 -5.92 7.71
N SER A 115 17.17 -6.61 8.14
CA SER A 115 18.40 -6.71 7.35
C SER A 115 18.16 -7.42 6.01
N SER A 116 17.52 -8.59 6.03
CA SER A 116 17.22 -9.34 4.81
C SER A 116 16.26 -8.60 3.86
N LEU A 117 15.39 -7.76 4.40
CA LEU A 117 14.49 -6.92 3.61
C LEU A 117 15.26 -5.79 2.91
N LEU A 118 16.10 -5.06 3.64
CA LEU A 118 16.92 -3.98 3.08
C LEU A 118 17.89 -4.51 2.02
N GLU A 119 18.50 -5.68 2.24
CA GLU A 119 19.33 -6.38 1.26
C GLU A 119 18.53 -6.69 0.00
N SER A 120 17.35 -7.31 0.13
CA SER A 120 16.48 -7.67 -1.01
C SER A 120 16.00 -6.47 -1.83
N LEU A 121 16.02 -5.29 -1.23
CA LEU A 121 15.67 -4.03 -1.86
C LEU A 121 16.89 -3.24 -2.36
N GLY A 122 18.12 -3.73 -2.12
CA GLY A 122 19.37 -3.10 -2.53
C GLY A 122 19.61 -1.76 -1.85
N ILE A 123 19.26 -1.65 -0.56
CA ILE A 123 19.44 -0.45 0.28
C ILE A 123 19.99 -0.79 1.68
N GLU A 124 20.69 -1.89 1.83
CA GLU A 124 21.27 -2.30 3.12
C GLU A 124 22.28 -1.26 3.64
N ASP A 125 23.10 -0.70 2.76
CA ASP A 125 24.06 0.35 3.06
C ASP A 125 23.43 1.66 3.56
N LYS A 126 22.10 1.81 3.40
CA LYS A 126 21.33 2.96 3.87
C LYS A 126 20.68 2.76 5.23
N ALA A 127 20.81 1.58 5.84
CA ALA A 127 20.13 1.22 7.09
C ALA A 127 20.29 2.28 8.20
N ASN A 128 21.47 2.82 8.35
CA ASN A 128 21.82 3.80 9.39
C ASN A 128 21.73 5.26 8.91
N LYS A 129 21.29 5.51 7.66
CA LYS A 129 21.08 6.87 7.14
C LYS A 129 19.69 7.39 7.55
N LYS A 130 19.61 8.69 7.81
CA LYS A 130 18.31 9.38 7.97
C LYS A 130 17.62 9.48 6.63
N THR A 131 16.29 9.35 6.63
CA THR A 131 15.46 9.33 5.40
C THR A 131 15.55 10.63 4.60
N LEU A 132 15.87 11.76 5.25
CA LEU A 132 16.08 13.04 4.57
C LEU A 132 17.24 12.99 3.57
N ASN A 133 18.28 12.21 3.87
CA ASN A 133 19.53 12.14 3.10
C ASN A 133 19.49 11.08 1.98
N LEU A 134 18.33 10.56 1.65
CA LEU A 134 18.13 9.56 0.62
C LEU A 134 17.70 10.19 -0.70
N SER A 135 18.18 9.62 -1.81
CA SER A 135 17.66 9.93 -3.14
C SER A 135 16.18 9.51 -3.28
N GLN A 136 15.51 10.00 -4.30
CA GLN A 136 14.09 9.67 -4.58
C GLN A 136 13.88 8.16 -4.72
N GLY A 137 14.74 7.46 -5.48
CA GLY A 137 14.65 6.01 -5.65
C GLY A 137 14.91 5.23 -4.35
N GLU A 138 15.85 5.68 -3.50
CA GLU A 138 16.07 5.10 -2.18
C GLU A 138 14.86 5.31 -1.26
N LYS A 139 14.28 6.50 -1.26
CA LYS A 139 13.03 6.80 -0.52
C LYS A 139 11.89 5.88 -0.95
N GLN A 140 11.75 5.65 -2.25
CA GLN A 140 10.74 4.73 -2.77
C GLN A 140 10.96 3.29 -2.27
N ARG A 141 12.20 2.80 -2.28
CA ARG A 141 12.54 1.46 -1.75
C ARG A 141 12.30 1.36 -0.25
N VAL A 142 12.61 2.40 0.52
CA VAL A 142 12.29 2.46 1.96
C VAL A 142 10.78 2.47 2.20
N ALA A 143 10.00 3.19 1.40
CA ALA A 143 8.54 3.17 1.48
C ALA A 143 7.97 1.76 1.23
N ILE A 144 8.51 1.04 0.25
CA ILE A 144 8.17 -0.36 0.01
C ILE A 144 8.57 -1.22 1.21
N ALA A 145 9.78 -1.03 1.76
CA ALA A 145 10.23 -1.75 2.95
C ALA A 145 9.26 -1.57 4.13
N LEU A 146 8.85 -0.33 4.41
CA LEU A 146 7.87 -0.03 5.47
C LEU A 146 6.54 -0.74 5.25
N ALA A 147 6.04 -0.74 4.00
CA ALA A 147 4.78 -1.40 3.67
C ALA A 147 4.82 -2.92 3.93
N ILE A 148 5.99 -3.57 3.74
CA ILE A 148 6.09 -5.04 3.78
C ILE A 148 6.83 -5.61 4.99
N VAL A 149 7.40 -4.76 5.87
CA VAL A 149 8.20 -5.21 7.02
C VAL A 149 7.44 -6.15 7.95
N ASN A 150 6.13 -5.99 8.07
CA ASN A 150 5.25 -6.80 8.90
C ASN A 150 4.66 -8.03 8.18
N SER A 151 5.13 -8.40 6.99
CA SER A 151 4.58 -9.48 6.16
C SER A 151 3.06 -9.36 5.99
N PRO A 152 2.57 -8.28 5.39
CA PRO A 152 1.14 -8.08 5.19
C PRO A 152 0.59 -9.13 4.23
N LYS A 153 -0.72 -9.37 4.30
CA LYS A 153 -1.46 -10.19 3.33
C LYS A 153 -1.97 -9.39 2.13
N LEU A 154 -2.04 -8.07 2.28
CA LEU A 154 -2.47 -7.12 1.25
C LEU A 154 -1.48 -5.96 1.20
N ILE A 155 -1.02 -5.64 0.00
CA ILE A 155 -0.22 -4.45 -0.30
C ILE A 155 -1.08 -3.52 -1.16
N LEU A 156 -1.29 -2.31 -0.68
CA LEU A 156 -1.96 -1.22 -1.39
C LEU A 156 -0.90 -0.21 -1.81
N ALA A 157 -0.88 0.21 -3.07
CA ALA A 157 0.05 1.21 -3.55
C ALA A 157 -0.70 2.34 -4.28
N ASP A 158 -0.51 3.56 -3.80
CA ASP A 158 -1.08 4.76 -4.40
C ASP A 158 -0.03 5.43 -5.29
N GLU A 159 -0.30 5.50 -6.58
CA GLU A 159 0.52 6.18 -7.59
C GLU A 159 2.04 5.85 -7.50
N PRO A 160 2.45 4.58 -7.38
CA PRO A 160 3.84 4.25 -7.04
C PRO A 160 4.86 4.60 -8.14
N THR A 161 4.40 5.01 -9.33
CA THR A 161 5.25 5.31 -10.50
C THR A 161 5.04 6.70 -11.09
N SER A 162 4.21 7.54 -10.49
CA SER A 162 3.72 8.80 -11.06
C SER A 162 4.84 9.82 -11.41
N SER A 163 6.02 9.70 -10.81
CA SER A 163 7.16 10.60 -11.02
C SER A 163 8.37 9.91 -11.68
N LEU A 164 8.17 8.73 -12.27
CA LEU A 164 9.25 7.91 -12.80
C LEU A 164 9.21 7.83 -14.34
N ASP A 165 10.40 7.76 -14.95
CA ASP A 165 10.55 7.37 -16.35
C ASP A 165 10.17 5.89 -16.56
N ASP A 166 10.08 5.45 -17.82
CA ASP A 166 9.62 4.11 -18.19
C ASP A 166 10.50 3.00 -17.59
N LEU A 167 11.82 3.16 -17.60
CA LEU A 167 12.75 2.17 -17.07
C LEU A 167 12.62 2.01 -15.55
N ASN A 168 12.50 3.12 -14.83
CA ASN A 168 12.34 3.11 -13.38
C ASN A 168 10.92 2.69 -12.98
N CYS A 169 9.91 3.00 -13.79
CA CYS A 169 8.54 2.48 -13.62
C CYS A 169 8.53 0.95 -13.63
N ASP A 170 9.08 0.32 -14.67
CA ASP A 170 9.14 -1.15 -14.77
C ASP A 170 9.92 -1.78 -13.60
N LYS A 171 11.02 -1.17 -13.16
CA LYS A 171 11.78 -1.65 -11.99
C LYS A 171 10.95 -1.63 -10.70
N VAL A 172 10.24 -0.54 -10.42
CA VAL A 172 9.41 -0.40 -9.20
C VAL A 172 8.24 -1.39 -9.22
N ILE A 173 7.56 -1.54 -10.36
CA ILE A 173 6.45 -2.50 -10.47
C ILE A 173 6.92 -3.93 -10.31
N ASN A 174 8.01 -4.31 -10.96
CA ASN A 174 8.58 -5.65 -10.79
C ASN A 174 9.03 -5.89 -9.36
N LEU A 175 9.62 -4.89 -8.69
CA LEU A 175 9.99 -4.97 -7.28
C LEU A 175 8.77 -5.23 -6.41
N LEU A 176 7.69 -4.46 -6.56
CA LEU A 176 6.44 -4.64 -5.80
C LEU A 176 5.82 -6.02 -6.05
N LYS A 177 5.76 -6.48 -7.31
CA LYS A 177 5.23 -7.80 -7.66
C LYS A 177 6.07 -8.92 -7.06
N ASN A 178 7.40 -8.82 -7.12
CA ASN A 178 8.30 -9.82 -6.57
C ASN A 178 8.18 -9.89 -5.04
N GLN A 179 8.08 -8.74 -4.36
CA GLN A 179 7.86 -8.70 -2.92
C GLN A 179 6.48 -9.26 -2.55
N ALA A 180 5.43 -8.91 -3.28
CA ALA A 180 4.10 -9.46 -3.06
C ALA A 180 4.09 -11.00 -3.22
N ALA A 181 4.72 -11.53 -4.26
CA ALA A 181 4.84 -12.96 -4.50
C ALA A 181 5.65 -13.65 -3.39
N LYS A 182 6.81 -13.10 -3.01
CA LYS A 182 7.68 -13.62 -1.93
C LYS A 182 6.93 -13.79 -0.61
N TYR A 183 6.06 -12.84 -0.27
CA TYR A 183 5.30 -12.86 0.98
C TYR A 183 3.86 -13.39 0.83
N LYS A 184 3.51 -13.93 -0.35
CA LYS A 184 2.16 -14.43 -0.67
C LYS A 184 1.08 -13.38 -0.38
N ALA A 185 1.42 -12.11 -0.56
CA ALA A 185 0.54 -10.98 -0.41
C ALA A 185 -0.17 -10.68 -1.74
N LYS A 186 -1.40 -10.18 -1.66
CA LYS A 186 -2.08 -9.58 -2.80
C LYS A 186 -1.58 -8.15 -3.00
N LEU A 187 -1.32 -7.77 -4.24
CA LEU A 187 -0.95 -6.41 -4.61
C LEU A 187 -2.12 -5.73 -5.32
N ILE A 188 -2.49 -4.55 -4.83
CA ILE A 188 -3.44 -3.65 -5.49
C ILE A 188 -2.73 -2.32 -5.72
N ILE A 189 -2.67 -1.90 -6.97
CA ILE A 189 -2.12 -0.59 -7.35
C ILE A 189 -3.26 0.28 -7.85
N ILE A 190 -3.29 1.52 -7.38
CA ILE A 190 -4.22 2.55 -7.85
C ILE A 190 -3.39 3.64 -8.51
N THR A 191 -3.71 3.98 -9.77
CA THR A 191 -2.91 4.94 -10.55
C THR A 191 -3.66 5.49 -11.75
N HIS A 192 -3.17 6.59 -12.30
CA HIS A 192 -3.54 7.08 -13.64
C HIS A 192 -2.53 6.65 -14.72
N ASP A 193 -1.48 5.92 -14.34
CA ASP A 193 -0.40 5.49 -15.24
C ASP A 193 -0.79 4.25 -16.05
N TYR A 194 -1.22 4.46 -17.29
CA TYR A 194 -1.63 3.39 -18.20
C TYR A 194 -0.49 2.46 -18.62
N ARG A 195 0.78 2.84 -18.44
CA ARG A 195 1.95 1.99 -18.71
C ARG A 195 1.92 0.70 -17.92
N LEU A 196 1.24 0.72 -16.75
CA LEU A 196 1.14 -0.42 -15.86
C LEU A 196 0.23 -1.53 -16.36
N LYS A 197 -0.66 -1.26 -17.34
CA LYS A 197 -1.58 -2.27 -17.89
C LYS A 197 -0.86 -3.56 -18.34
N LYS A 198 0.31 -3.43 -18.97
CA LYS A 198 1.09 -4.58 -19.44
C LYS A 198 1.55 -5.53 -18.33
N HIS A 199 1.57 -5.07 -17.09
CA HIS A 199 2.01 -5.85 -15.93
C HIS A 199 0.90 -6.57 -15.17
N PHE A 200 -0.37 -6.29 -15.48
CA PHE A 200 -1.52 -6.82 -14.73
C PHE A 200 -2.53 -7.48 -15.66
N LYS A 201 -2.98 -8.69 -15.26
CA LYS A 201 -4.06 -9.40 -15.96
C LYS A 201 -5.44 -8.83 -15.62
N ASN A 202 -5.60 -8.39 -14.37
CA ASN A 202 -6.85 -7.83 -13.87
C ASN A 202 -6.72 -6.32 -13.74
N THR A 203 -7.58 -5.62 -14.43
CA THR A 203 -7.66 -4.15 -14.40
C THR A 203 -9.11 -3.73 -14.17
N LEU A 204 -9.28 -2.66 -13.40
CA LEU A 204 -10.54 -1.98 -13.14
C LEU A 204 -10.36 -0.50 -13.48
N SER A 205 -11.41 0.13 -13.99
CA SER A 205 -11.44 1.60 -14.19
C SER A 205 -12.40 2.23 -13.18
N LEU A 206 -11.95 3.32 -12.53
CA LEU A 206 -12.76 4.24 -11.74
C LEU A 206 -13.23 5.40 -12.60
#